data_9287363783af9a403ce175a3832d691a
#
_entry.id   9287363783af9a403ce175a3832d691a
#
_cell.length_a   1.000
_cell.length_b   1.000
_cell.length_c   1.000
_cell.angle_alpha   90.00
_cell.angle_beta   90.00
_cell.angle_gamma   90.00
#
_symmetry.space_group_name_H-M   'P 1'
#
loop_
_entity.id
_entity.type
_entity.pdbx_description
1 polymer ?
#
loop_
_entity_poly.entity_id
_entity_poly.type
_entity_poly.pdbx_seq_one_letter_code
_entity_poly.pdbx_strand_id
1 'polypeptide(L)'
;AVEHTEGPLLILAGAGSGKTMAMTHRIANIIEKGTDPYNILAVTFTNKAAAEMRQRVEKLTPDTRGLWIMTFHAMCLRILRYHAEVLGYKKGFTIYDESDKKSLIKRIIKKLNINDKNYPVSLIMNTISKCKEAEEDPEKYYELNSGDFRAETIYNIYREYMDELISNNAMDFDDLLLNGVKLLEKDESVLKFYQDRFKYVMVDEYQDTNFLQYKLVKYLSGGYDNLCVVGDDDQCIYQWRGADIRNILDFEKDFPSVKTIRLEQNYRSDGNILSLANSIIKNNSRRKKKKLWTEKSDGAKIEYKRCGDEKLEAYYIGTEIERLKKEGTDFSDIAILYRKNAQSRAFEEKFSFRGIPYRVVGGMRYYDRKEV
;
A
#
# COMPACT_ATOMS: atom_id res chain seq x y z
N ALA A 1 11.37 -18.94 9.25
CA ALA A 1 10.25 -18.33 8.49
C ALA A 1 9.84 -19.19 7.29
N VAL A 2 10.81 -19.65 6.49
CA VAL A 2 10.55 -20.45 5.27
C VAL A 2 10.00 -21.83 5.62
N GLU A 3 10.56 -22.53 6.59
CA GLU A 3 10.26 -23.91 6.93
C GLU A 3 8.94 -24.09 7.72
N HIS A 4 8.51 -23.04 8.44
CA HIS A 4 7.27 -23.08 9.22
C HIS A 4 6.08 -22.80 8.31
N THR A 5 5.47 -23.83 7.74
CA THR A 5 4.44 -23.70 6.71
C THR A 5 3.03 -23.61 7.29
N GLU A 6 2.76 -24.31 8.39
CA GLU A 6 1.40 -24.44 8.94
C GLU A 6 1.13 -23.45 10.07
N GLY A 7 -0.13 -23.01 10.15
CA GLY A 7 -0.62 -22.06 11.14
C GLY A 7 -0.24 -20.60 10.89
N PRO A 8 -0.77 -19.67 11.69
CA PRO A 8 -0.53 -18.25 11.53
C PRO A 8 0.93 -17.88 11.86
N LEU A 9 1.52 -17.05 11.02
CA LEU A 9 2.92 -16.60 11.13
C LEU A 9 3.01 -15.08 10.97
N LEU A 10 3.59 -14.43 11.95
CA LEU A 10 3.96 -13.02 11.89
C LEU A 10 5.49 -12.89 11.71
N ILE A 11 5.92 -12.28 10.61
CA ILE A 11 7.32 -11.94 10.37
C ILE A 11 7.50 -10.44 10.57
N LEU A 12 8.08 -10.08 11.72
CA LEU A 12 8.48 -8.70 12.01
C LEU A 12 9.88 -8.48 11.45
N ALA A 13 9.98 -7.69 10.39
CA ALA A 13 11.19 -7.61 9.61
C ALA A 13 11.56 -6.15 9.34
N GLY A 14 12.71 -5.71 9.84
CA GLY A 14 13.17 -4.36 9.61
C GLY A 14 13.54 -4.06 8.15
N ALA A 15 13.84 -2.80 7.85
CA ALA A 15 14.31 -2.40 6.54
C ALA A 15 15.56 -3.18 6.15
N GLY A 16 15.63 -3.69 4.91
CA GLY A 16 16.80 -4.40 4.40
C GLY A 16 17.09 -5.76 5.04
N SER A 17 16.16 -6.35 5.82
CA SER A 17 16.34 -7.65 6.48
C SER A 17 15.91 -8.86 5.63
N GLY A 18 15.52 -8.65 4.37
CA GLY A 18 15.16 -9.73 3.47
C GLY A 18 13.67 -10.15 3.54
N LYS A 19 12.75 -9.27 3.94
CA LYS A 19 11.29 -9.54 3.96
C LYS A 19 10.80 -10.29 2.73
N THR A 20 10.94 -9.67 1.57
CA THR A 20 10.48 -10.24 0.29
C THR A 20 11.19 -11.54 -0.06
N MET A 21 12.47 -11.68 0.29
CA MET A 21 13.22 -12.91 0.08
C MET A 21 12.65 -14.05 0.94
N ALA A 22 12.38 -13.79 2.23
CA ALA A 22 11.77 -14.79 3.11
C ALA A 22 10.42 -15.25 2.57
N MET A 23 9.60 -14.33 2.05
CA MET A 23 8.30 -14.62 1.48
C MET A 23 8.39 -15.44 0.19
N THR A 24 9.25 -15.08 -0.74
CA THR A 24 9.43 -15.80 -2.02
C THR A 24 9.97 -17.21 -1.81
N HIS A 25 10.95 -17.39 -0.91
CA HIS A 25 11.44 -18.71 -0.55
C HIS A 25 10.41 -19.56 0.20
N ARG A 26 9.53 -18.91 1.03
CA ARG A 26 8.43 -19.62 1.67
C ARG A 26 7.43 -20.14 0.64
N ILE A 27 7.04 -19.34 -0.35
CA ILE A 27 6.16 -19.77 -1.45
C ILE A 27 6.78 -20.97 -2.17
N ALA A 28 8.02 -20.87 -2.58
CA ALA A 28 8.73 -21.95 -3.25
C ALA A 28 8.76 -23.23 -2.42
N ASN A 29 9.10 -23.14 -1.13
CA ASN A 29 9.15 -24.27 -0.21
C ASN A 29 7.76 -24.94 -0.02
N ILE A 30 6.67 -24.17 -0.01
CA ILE A 30 5.31 -24.71 0.08
C ILE A 30 4.97 -25.49 -1.19
N ILE A 31 5.34 -24.98 -2.36
CA ILE A 31 5.14 -25.67 -3.66
C ILE A 31 6.01 -26.95 -3.72
N GLU A 32 7.28 -26.88 -3.33
CA GLU A 32 8.18 -28.03 -3.28
C GLU A 32 7.71 -29.15 -2.35
N LYS A 33 6.98 -28.80 -1.30
CA LYS A 33 6.31 -29.76 -0.40
C LYS A 33 5.03 -30.37 -0.97
N GLY A 34 4.69 -30.07 -2.21
CA GLY A 34 3.59 -30.70 -2.93
C GLY A 34 2.27 -29.91 -2.90
N THR A 35 2.26 -28.67 -2.41
CA THR A 35 1.08 -27.81 -2.50
C THR A 35 0.93 -27.27 -3.92
N ASP A 36 -0.27 -27.46 -4.51
CA ASP A 36 -0.59 -26.87 -5.80
C ASP A 36 -0.49 -25.32 -5.72
N PRO A 37 0.26 -24.67 -6.63
CA PRO A 37 0.33 -23.20 -6.70
C PRO A 37 -1.04 -22.52 -6.75
N TYR A 38 -2.06 -23.16 -7.31
CA TYR A 38 -3.45 -22.69 -7.31
C TYR A 38 -4.01 -22.44 -5.90
N ASN A 39 -3.49 -23.11 -4.88
CA ASN A 39 -3.92 -22.97 -3.49
C ASN A 39 -3.19 -21.89 -2.71
N ILE A 40 -2.36 -21.06 -3.36
CA ILE A 40 -1.56 -20.03 -2.71
C ILE A 40 -1.99 -18.65 -3.19
N LEU A 41 -2.25 -17.75 -2.24
CA LEU A 41 -2.50 -16.33 -2.44
C LEU A 41 -1.39 -15.52 -1.77
N ALA A 42 -0.71 -14.69 -2.52
CA ALA A 42 0.22 -13.69 -1.99
C ALA A 42 -0.22 -12.28 -2.41
N VAL A 43 -0.40 -11.40 -1.44
CA VAL A 43 -0.90 -10.05 -1.67
C VAL A 43 0.14 -9.02 -1.29
N THR A 44 0.31 -8.00 -2.15
CA THR A 44 1.23 -6.89 -1.95
C THR A 44 0.52 -5.55 -2.16
N PHE A 45 1.21 -4.44 -1.86
CA PHE A 45 0.62 -3.10 -1.99
C PHE A 45 0.69 -2.52 -3.41
N THR A 46 1.72 -2.87 -4.20
CA THR A 46 1.95 -2.27 -5.51
C THR A 46 2.09 -3.32 -6.60
N ASN A 47 1.66 -2.96 -7.82
CA ASN A 47 1.83 -3.84 -8.98
C ASN A 47 3.30 -4.15 -9.27
N LYS A 48 4.21 -3.20 -8.98
CA LYS A 48 5.65 -3.40 -9.11
C LYS A 48 6.15 -4.49 -8.14
N ALA A 49 5.74 -4.41 -6.86
CA ALA A 49 6.12 -5.41 -5.87
C ALA A 49 5.55 -6.79 -6.20
N ALA A 50 4.30 -6.86 -6.68
CA ALA A 50 3.69 -8.11 -7.14
C ALA A 50 4.46 -8.73 -8.33
N ALA A 51 4.84 -7.91 -9.32
CA ALA A 51 5.61 -8.37 -10.47
C ALA A 51 7.01 -8.86 -10.07
N GLU A 52 7.68 -8.12 -9.19
CA GLU A 52 9.02 -8.49 -8.69
C GLU A 52 8.95 -9.78 -7.85
N MET A 53 7.96 -9.91 -6.98
CA MET A 53 7.75 -11.13 -6.19
C MET A 53 7.49 -12.33 -7.10
N ARG A 54 6.66 -12.18 -8.12
CA ARG A 54 6.38 -13.24 -9.11
C ARG A 54 7.64 -13.68 -9.84
N GLN A 55 8.43 -12.74 -10.37
CA GLN A 55 9.68 -13.06 -11.06
C GLN A 55 10.67 -13.79 -10.16
N ARG A 56 10.70 -13.45 -8.87
CA ARG A 56 11.58 -14.15 -7.91
C ARG A 56 11.10 -15.57 -7.63
N VAL A 57 9.78 -15.78 -7.48
CA VAL A 57 9.21 -17.13 -7.27
C VAL A 57 9.43 -18.00 -8.51
N GLU A 58 9.19 -17.47 -9.71
CA GLU A 58 9.41 -18.18 -10.98
C GLU A 58 10.87 -18.63 -11.20
N LYS A 59 11.84 -17.93 -10.58
CA LYS A 59 13.26 -18.36 -10.59
C LYS A 59 13.55 -19.49 -9.59
N LEU A 60 12.74 -19.63 -8.56
CA LEU A 60 12.93 -20.62 -7.50
C LEU A 60 12.17 -21.91 -7.75
N THR A 61 11.04 -21.86 -8.48
CA THR A 61 10.23 -23.03 -8.77
C THR A 61 9.69 -22.97 -10.20
N PRO A 62 9.73 -24.10 -10.96
CA PRO A 62 9.34 -24.11 -12.38
C PRO A 62 7.83 -24.04 -12.61
N ASP A 63 7.01 -24.48 -11.67
CA ASP A 63 5.56 -24.47 -11.79
C ASP A 63 4.93 -23.42 -10.86
N THR A 64 4.38 -22.36 -11.47
CA THR A 64 3.67 -21.28 -10.80
C THR A 64 2.26 -21.08 -11.37
N ARG A 65 1.76 -22.05 -12.14
CA ARG A 65 0.44 -21.97 -12.75
C ARG A 65 -0.65 -21.93 -11.70
N GLY A 66 -1.53 -20.94 -11.83
CA GLY A 66 -2.64 -20.74 -10.88
C GLY A 66 -2.28 -19.99 -9.60
N LEU A 67 -0.99 -19.78 -9.31
CA LEU A 67 -0.52 -18.96 -8.17
C LEU A 67 -1.03 -17.52 -8.29
N TRP A 68 -1.64 -17.01 -7.22
CA TRP A 68 -2.05 -15.62 -7.16
C TRP A 68 -1.02 -14.79 -6.41
N ILE A 69 -0.26 -13.96 -7.16
CA ILE A 69 0.60 -12.90 -6.61
C ILE A 69 0.11 -11.60 -7.22
N MET A 70 -0.54 -10.74 -6.42
CA MET A 70 -1.19 -9.53 -6.92
C MET A 70 -1.44 -8.51 -5.81
N THR A 71 -1.96 -7.32 -6.17
CA THR A 71 -2.40 -6.34 -5.19
C THR A 71 -3.80 -6.67 -4.66
N PHE A 72 -4.18 -6.09 -3.51
CA PHE A 72 -5.52 -6.22 -2.94
C PHE A 72 -6.62 -5.85 -3.96
N HIS A 73 -6.45 -4.71 -4.64
CA HIS A 73 -7.42 -4.27 -5.66
C HIS A 73 -7.52 -5.24 -6.84
N ALA A 74 -6.40 -5.76 -7.32
CA ALA A 74 -6.41 -6.74 -8.41
C ALA A 74 -7.06 -8.07 -7.98
N MET A 75 -6.86 -8.49 -6.74
CA MET A 75 -7.53 -9.65 -6.14
C MET A 75 -9.04 -9.44 -6.08
N CYS A 76 -9.49 -8.34 -5.48
CA CYS A 76 -10.91 -8.02 -5.40
C CYS A 76 -11.55 -7.88 -6.79
N LEU A 77 -10.90 -7.17 -7.71
CA LEU A 77 -11.36 -7.06 -9.09
C LEU A 77 -11.56 -8.45 -9.73
N ARG A 78 -10.58 -9.34 -9.55
CA ARG A 78 -10.66 -10.70 -10.11
C ARG A 78 -11.83 -11.49 -9.50
N ILE A 79 -12.05 -11.40 -8.20
CA ILE A 79 -13.17 -12.03 -7.50
C ILE A 79 -14.51 -11.44 -8.00
N LEU A 80 -14.62 -10.12 -8.04
CA LEU A 80 -15.83 -9.41 -8.45
C LEU A 80 -16.19 -9.67 -9.93
N ARG A 81 -15.21 -9.85 -10.82
CA ARG A 81 -15.49 -10.20 -12.23
C ARG A 81 -16.28 -11.50 -12.37
N TYR A 82 -16.15 -12.43 -11.43
CA TYR A 82 -16.90 -13.69 -11.43
C TYR A 82 -18.21 -13.63 -10.67
N HIS A 83 -18.33 -12.79 -9.63
CA HIS A 83 -19.43 -12.87 -8.66
C HIS A 83 -20.18 -11.55 -8.42
N ALA A 84 -19.90 -10.46 -9.17
CA ALA A 84 -20.53 -9.15 -8.95
C ALA A 84 -22.07 -9.17 -9.07
N GLU A 85 -22.64 -10.17 -9.75
CA GLU A 85 -24.09 -10.33 -9.87
C GLU A 85 -24.79 -10.54 -8.52
N VAL A 86 -24.10 -11.12 -7.54
CA VAL A 86 -24.57 -11.25 -6.15
C VAL A 86 -24.85 -9.89 -5.50
N LEU A 87 -24.07 -8.86 -5.92
CA LEU A 87 -24.19 -7.49 -5.45
C LEU A 87 -25.08 -6.60 -6.33
N GLY A 88 -25.71 -7.18 -7.37
CA GLY A 88 -26.58 -6.45 -8.29
C GLY A 88 -25.89 -5.79 -9.48
N TYR A 89 -24.60 -5.97 -9.65
CA TYR A 89 -23.87 -5.51 -10.85
C TYR A 89 -24.00 -6.53 -11.98
N LYS A 90 -23.99 -6.04 -13.23
CA LYS A 90 -23.91 -6.88 -14.40
C LYS A 90 -22.47 -7.32 -14.67
N LYS A 91 -22.28 -8.44 -15.36
CA LYS A 91 -20.96 -8.85 -15.88
C LYS A 91 -20.34 -7.73 -16.71
N GLY A 92 -19.03 -7.53 -16.57
CA GLY A 92 -18.33 -6.51 -17.34
C GLY A 92 -18.50 -5.08 -16.84
N PHE A 93 -18.75 -4.87 -15.54
CA PHE A 93 -18.80 -3.54 -14.94
C PHE A 93 -17.55 -2.70 -15.27
N THR A 94 -17.75 -1.38 -15.38
CA THR A 94 -16.65 -0.42 -15.65
C THR A 94 -15.97 -0.01 -14.33
N ILE A 95 -14.66 0.25 -14.39
CA ILE A 95 -13.93 0.81 -13.25
C ILE A 95 -13.69 2.29 -13.53
N TYR A 96 -14.21 3.14 -12.66
CA TYR A 96 -13.99 4.59 -12.71
C TYR A 96 -12.65 4.95 -12.05
N ASP A 97 -11.85 5.72 -12.78
CA ASP A 97 -10.64 6.32 -12.25
C ASP A 97 -10.93 7.63 -11.48
N GLU A 98 -9.88 8.28 -10.96
CA GLU A 98 -10.00 9.56 -10.24
C GLU A 98 -10.60 10.68 -11.11
N SER A 99 -10.37 10.68 -12.43
CA SER A 99 -10.94 11.65 -13.35
C SER A 99 -12.43 11.44 -13.55
N ASP A 100 -12.84 10.17 -13.69
CA ASP A 100 -14.24 9.75 -13.82
C ASP A 100 -15.02 10.09 -12.54
N LYS A 101 -14.45 9.73 -11.37
CA LYS A 101 -15.00 10.06 -10.05
C LYS A 101 -15.21 11.56 -9.90
N LYS A 102 -14.21 12.36 -10.22
CA LYS A 102 -14.26 13.82 -10.18
C LYS A 102 -15.34 14.38 -11.10
N SER A 103 -15.46 13.86 -12.32
CA SER A 103 -16.40 14.29 -13.33
C SER A 103 -17.85 13.96 -12.91
N LEU A 104 -18.06 12.77 -12.36
CA LEU A 104 -19.35 12.33 -11.84
C LEU A 104 -19.81 13.23 -10.68
N ILE A 105 -18.95 13.48 -9.69
CA ILE A 105 -19.27 14.32 -8.53
C ILE A 105 -19.58 15.77 -8.97
N LYS A 106 -18.84 16.34 -9.93
CA LYS A 106 -19.15 17.65 -10.50
C LYS A 106 -20.55 17.69 -11.13
N ARG A 107 -20.92 16.65 -11.88
CA ARG A 107 -22.24 16.54 -12.48
C ARG A 107 -23.35 16.49 -11.43
N ILE A 108 -23.14 15.71 -10.36
CA ILE A 108 -24.07 15.58 -9.24
C ILE A 108 -24.25 16.93 -8.50
N ILE A 109 -23.16 17.62 -8.17
CA ILE A 109 -23.19 18.95 -7.55
C ILE A 109 -24.03 19.93 -8.39
N LYS A 110 -23.83 19.92 -9.71
CA LYS A 110 -24.61 20.75 -10.64
C LYS A 110 -26.10 20.31 -10.71
N LYS A 111 -26.38 19.01 -10.75
CA LYS A 111 -27.74 18.44 -10.76
C LYS A 111 -28.53 18.83 -9.52
N LEU A 112 -27.87 18.83 -8.36
CA LEU A 112 -28.48 19.18 -7.07
C LEU A 112 -28.48 20.71 -6.78
N ASN A 113 -28.03 21.56 -7.71
CA ASN A 113 -27.92 23.02 -7.56
C ASN A 113 -27.10 23.44 -6.31
N ILE A 114 -26.06 22.67 -5.97
CA ILE A 114 -25.22 22.93 -4.80
C ILE A 114 -24.10 23.92 -5.17
N ASN A 115 -23.80 24.86 -4.27
CA ASN A 115 -22.70 25.80 -4.45
C ASN A 115 -21.35 25.11 -4.24
N ASP A 116 -20.56 24.95 -5.32
CA ASP A 116 -19.26 24.28 -5.35
C ASP A 116 -18.19 24.97 -4.50
N LYS A 117 -18.31 26.27 -4.21
CA LYS A 117 -17.38 27.00 -3.32
C LYS A 117 -17.48 26.50 -1.88
N ASN A 118 -18.68 26.15 -1.42
CA ASN A 118 -18.91 25.63 -0.07
C ASN A 118 -18.64 24.12 0.02
N TYR A 119 -18.74 23.41 -1.11
CA TYR A 119 -18.56 21.97 -1.22
C TYR A 119 -17.55 21.63 -2.33
N PRO A 120 -16.25 21.90 -2.13
CA PRO A 120 -15.21 21.59 -3.11
C PRO A 120 -15.24 20.09 -3.47
N VAL A 121 -15.11 19.79 -4.76
CA VAL A 121 -15.12 18.39 -5.26
C VAL A 121 -14.11 17.51 -4.52
N SER A 122 -12.93 18.04 -4.21
CA SER A 122 -11.89 17.29 -3.46
C SER A 122 -12.33 16.92 -2.04
N LEU A 123 -13.09 17.80 -1.37
CA LEU A 123 -13.67 17.51 -0.06
C LEU A 123 -14.65 16.34 -0.16
N ILE A 124 -15.57 16.39 -1.12
CA ILE A 124 -16.57 15.33 -1.33
C ILE A 124 -15.89 14.00 -1.68
N MET A 125 -14.95 14.01 -2.63
CA MET A 125 -14.18 12.80 -3.00
C MET A 125 -13.52 12.17 -1.78
N ASN A 126 -12.80 12.97 -0.98
CA ASN A 126 -12.09 12.47 0.20
C ASN A 126 -13.08 11.96 1.28
N THR A 127 -14.23 12.60 1.46
CA THR A 127 -15.24 12.16 2.42
C THR A 127 -15.82 10.81 1.99
N ILE A 128 -16.24 10.68 0.72
CA ILE A 128 -16.80 9.41 0.19
C ILE A 128 -15.77 8.29 0.31
N SER A 129 -14.48 8.53 -0.05
CA SER A 129 -13.43 7.51 0.08
C SER A 129 -13.27 7.05 1.53
N LYS A 130 -13.23 7.98 2.49
CA LYS A 130 -13.12 7.63 3.92
C LYS A 130 -14.32 6.84 4.42
N CYS A 131 -15.54 7.22 4.02
CA CYS A 131 -16.75 6.48 4.37
C CYS A 131 -16.71 5.05 3.82
N LYS A 132 -16.32 4.88 2.54
CA LYS A 132 -16.17 3.55 1.94
C LYS A 132 -15.12 2.70 2.65
N GLU A 133 -13.97 3.29 3.01
CA GLU A 133 -12.91 2.61 3.77
C GLU A 133 -13.36 2.18 5.18
N ALA A 134 -14.30 2.94 5.78
CA ALA A 134 -14.88 2.65 7.10
C ALA A 134 -16.17 1.79 7.04
N GLU A 135 -16.58 1.32 5.85
CA GLU A 135 -17.86 0.63 5.61
C GLU A 135 -19.07 1.48 6.04
N GLU A 136 -18.99 2.78 5.85
CA GLU A 136 -20.08 3.70 6.12
C GLU A 136 -20.84 3.99 4.81
N ASP A 137 -22.09 3.55 4.72
CA ASP A 137 -23.00 3.97 3.67
C ASP A 137 -23.47 5.43 3.87
N PRO A 138 -24.17 6.03 2.92
CA PRO A 138 -24.66 7.42 3.05
C PRO A 138 -25.48 7.64 4.31
N GLU A 139 -26.35 6.71 4.69
CA GLU A 139 -27.21 6.77 5.86
C GLU A 139 -26.39 6.83 7.15
N LYS A 140 -25.45 5.93 7.30
CA LYS A 140 -24.55 5.88 8.45
C LYS A 140 -23.65 7.11 8.54
N TYR A 141 -23.16 7.61 7.40
CA TYR A 141 -22.43 8.87 7.36
C TYR A 141 -23.28 10.00 7.94
N TYR A 142 -24.57 10.12 7.53
CA TYR A 142 -25.47 11.16 8.00
C TYR A 142 -25.75 11.04 9.52
N GLU A 143 -26.00 9.83 10.01
CA GLU A 143 -26.19 9.58 11.45
C GLU A 143 -24.98 10.03 12.28
N LEU A 144 -23.78 9.67 11.86
CA LEU A 144 -22.54 9.99 12.58
C LEU A 144 -22.17 11.48 12.54
N ASN A 145 -22.63 12.21 11.52
CA ASN A 145 -22.28 13.61 11.29
C ASN A 145 -23.47 14.58 11.42
N SER A 146 -24.58 14.17 12.01
CA SER A 146 -25.84 14.95 12.12
C SER A 146 -25.70 16.35 12.77
N GLY A 147 -24.60 16.58 13.52
CA GLY A 147 -24.24 17.88 14.08
C GLY A 147 -23.50 18.84 13.13
N ASP A 148 -23.00 18.38 11.98
CA ASP A 148 -22.34 19.23 10.97
C ASP A 148 -23.40 19.75 9.98
N PHE A 149 -23.48 21.08 9.82
CA PHE A 149 -24.43 21.73 8.87
C PHE A 149 -24.24 21.27 7.41
N ARG A 150 -23.10 20.68 7.06
CA ARG A 150 -22.82 20.13 5.72
C ARG A 150 -23.28 18.68 5.56
N ALA A 151 -23.59 17.99 6.65
CA ALA A 151 -23.84 16.55 6.63
C ALA A 151 -24.96 16.14 5.67
N GLU A 152 -26.09 16.86 5.69
CA GLU A 152 -27.23 16.58 4.81
C GLU A 152 -26.87 16.74 3.32
N THR A 153 -26.16 17.81 2.98
CA THR A 153 -25.73 18.05 1.59
C THR A 153 -24.75 16.98 1.12
N ILE A 154 -23.78 16.61 1.95
CA ILE A 154 -22.81 15.57 1.61
C ILE A 154 -23.50 14.20 1.51
N TYR A 155 -24.43 13.90 2.41
CA TYR A 155 -25.29 12.71 2.34
C TYR A 155 -26.00 12.60 0.99
N ASN A 156 -26.68 13.68 0.56
CA ASN A 156 -27.41 13.71 -0.71
C ASN A 156 -26.48 13.50 -1.90
N ILE A 157 -25.26 14.10 -1.90
CA ILE A 157 -24.28 13.90 -2.95
C ILE A 157 -23.77 12.45 -2.92
N TYR A 158 -23.48 11.90 -1.75
CA TYR A 158 -22.93 10.55 -1.60
C TYR A 158 -23.96 9.50 -2.04
N ARG A 159 -25.23 9.64 -1.64
CA ARG A 159 -26.31 8.76 -2.08
C ARG A 159 -26.48 8.78 -3.60
N GLU A 160 -26.57 9.97 -4.19
CA GLU A 160 -26.69 10.13 -5.65
C GLU A 160 -25.46 9.54 -6.39
N TYR A 161 -24.27 9.69 -5.78
CA TYR A 161 -23.02 9.11 -6.34
C TYR A 161 -23.09 7.58 -6.37
N MET A 162 -23.56 6.94 -5.31
CA MET A 162 -23.73 5.49 -5.25
C MET A 162 -24.79 5.00 -6.26
N ASP A 163 -25.92 5.69 -6.34
CA ASP A 163 -27.01 5.36 -7.28
C ASP A 163 -26.55 5.47 -8.75
N GLU A 164 -25.81 6.52 -9.08
CA GLU A 164 -25.22 6.72 -10.42
C GLU A 164 -24.18 5.64 -10.77
N LEU A 165 -23.34 5.22 -9.82
CA LEU A 165 -22.39 4.12 -10.05
C LEU A 165 -23.12 2.82 -10.37
N ILE A 166 -24.15 2.46 -9.59
CA ILE A 166 -24.95 1.26 -9.81
C ILE A 166 -25.67 1.33 -11.16
N SER A 167 -26.33 2.46 -11.46
CA SER A 167 -27.07 2.63 -12.72
C SER A 167 -26.19 2.55 -13.96
N ASN A 168 -24.96 3.03 -13.86
CA ASN A 168 -23.93 2.95 -14.91
C ASN A 168 -23.20 1.60 -14.95
N ASN A 169 -23.55 0.66 -14.09
CA ASN A 169 -22.82 -0.57 -13.88
C ASN A 169 -21.31 -0.33 -13.72
N ALA A 170 -20.97 0.55 -12.81
CA ALA A 170 -19.59 0.99 -12.55
C ALA A 170 -19.22 0.87 -11.07
N MET A 171 -17.95 0.68 -10.80
CA MET A 171 -17.33 0.73 -9.47
C MET A 171 -16.15 1.68 -9.53
N ASP A 172 -15.89 2.45 -8.47
CA ASP A 172 -14.62 3.15 -8.32
C ASP A 172 -13.56 2.25 -7.64
N PHE A 173 -12.34 2.76 -7.44
CA PHE A 173 -11.28 1.99 -6.80
C PHE A 173 -11.60 1.60 -5.35
N ASP A 174 -12.28 2.48 -4.61
CA ASP A 174 -12.67 2.22 -3.22
C ASP A 174 -13.72 1.11 -3.17
N ASP A 175 -14.63 1.06 -4.16
CA ASP A 175 -15.65 0.01 -4.29
C ASP A 175 -15.05 -1.38 -4.51
N LEU A 176 -13.89 -1.49 -5.12
CA LEU A 176 -13.28 -2.81 -5.33
C LEU A 176 -13.01 -3.52 -4.02
N LEU A 177 -12.47 -2.81 -3.02
CA LEU A 177 -12.23 -3.37 -1.69
C LEU A 177 -13.53 -3.56 -0.92
N LEU A 178 -14.37 -2.52 -0.88
CA LEU A 178 -15.64 -2.54 -0.16
C LEU A 178 -16.57 -3.65 -0.68
N ASN A 179 -16.77 -3.72 -1.99
CA ASN A 179 -17.61 -4.75 -2.59
C ASN A 179 -16.97 -6.14 -2.53
N GLY A 180 -15.63 -6.23 -2.49
CA GLY A 180 -14.93 -7.47 -2.20
C GLY A 180 -15.30 -8.02 -0.82
N VAL A 181 -15.30 -7.16 0.20
CA VAL A 181 -15.75 -7.52 1.57
C VAL A 181 -17.24 -7.86 1.58
N LYS A 182 -18.11 -6.97 1.05
CA LYS A 182 -19.57 -7.18 1.02
C LYS A 182 -19.98 -8.48 0.30
N LEU A 183 -19.27 -8.85 -0.75
CA LEU A 183 -19.51 -10.11 -1.48
C LEU A 183 -19.26 -11.32 -0.58
N LEU A 184 -18.12 -11.34 0.10
CA LEU A 184 -17.75 -12.45 1.00
C LEU A 184 -18.65 -12.55 2.23
N GLU A 185 -19.18 -11.41 2.70
CA GLU A 185 -20.16 -11.38 3.81
C GLU A 185 -21.56 -11.80 3.37
N LYS A 186 -21.97 -11.48 2.15
CA LYS A 186 -23.31 -11.70 1.64
C LYS A 186 -23.52 -13.13 1.11
N ASP A 187 -22.49 -13.75 0.55
CA ASP A 187 -22.56 -15.06 -0.08
C ASP A 187 -21.57 -16.04 0.52
N GLU A 188 -22.08 -16.90 1.41
CA GLU A 188 -21.29 -17.93 2.10
C GLU A 188 -20.68 -18.93 1.10
N SER A 189 -21.34 -19.20 -0.01
CA SER A 189 -20.83 -20.15 -1.01
C SER A 189 -19.59 -19.60 -1.72
N VAL A 190 -19.58 -18.30 -2.02
CA VAL A 190 -18.41 -17.60 -2.58
C VAL A 190 -17.28 -17.56 -1.57
N LEU A 191 -17.58 -17.20 -0.32
CA LEU A 191 -16.59 -17.21 0.77
C LEU A 191 -15.95 -18.59 0.89
N LYS A 192 -16.77 -19.64 1.02
CA LYS A 192 -16.31 -21.02 1.16
C LYS A 192 -15.46 -21.47 -0.01
N PHE A 193 -15.87 -21.12 -1.25
CA PHE A 193 -15.09 -21.44 -2.45
C PHE A 193 -13.66 -20.87 -2.37
N TYR A 194 -13.48 -19.62 -1.96
CA TYR A 194 -12.15 -19.01 -1.84
C TYR A 194 -11.39 -19.50 -0.62
N GLN A 195 -12.06 -19.82 0.49
CA GLN A 195 -11.42 -20.45 1.65
C GLN A 195 -10.89 -21.85 1.32
N ASP A 196 -11.65 -22.66 0.60
CA ASP A 196 -11.21 -24.00 0.19
C ASP A 196 -10.07 -23.91 -0.86
N ARG A 197 -10.09 -22.88 -1.68
CA ARG A 197 -9.06 -22.61 -2.68
C ARG A 197 -7.75 -22.19 -2.03
N PHE A 198 -7.77 -21.19 -1.16
CA PHE A 198 -6.54 -20.57 -0.63
C PHE A 198 -6.12 -21.25 0.68
N LYS A 199 -5.39 -22.36 0.54
CA LYS A 199 -4.81 -23.05 1.71
C LYS A 199 -3.72 -22.24 2.40
N TYR A 200 -3.05 -21.36 1.67
CA TYR A 200 -2.01 -20.47 2.18
C TYR A 200 -2.27 -19.04 1.69
N VAL A 201 -2.36 -18.13 2.65
CA VAL A 201 -2.52 -16.70 2.40
C VAL A 201 -1.30 -15.97 2.94
N MET A 202 -0.70 -15.10 2.12
CA MET A 202 0.48 -14.32 2.49
C MET A 202 0.27 -12.85 2.18
N VAL A 203 0.69 -11.98 3.09
CA VAL A 203 0.54 -10.52 2.94
C VAL A 203 1.87 -9.84 3.23
N ASP A 204 2.38 -9.09 2.24
CA ASP A 204 3.56 -8.24 2.39
C ASP A 204 3.16 -6.82 2.83
N GLU A 205 4.08 -6.11 3.49
CA GLU A 205 3.90 -4.75 4.02
C GLU A 205 2.61 -4.60 4.87
N TYR A 206 2.33 -5.60 5.71
CA TYR A 206 1.07 -5.71 6.47
C TYR A 206 0.78 -4.51 7.37
N GLN A 207 1.79 -3.74 7.80
CA GLN A 207 1.64 -2.50 8.57
C GLN A 207 0.89 -1.39 7.82
N ASP A 208 0.81 -1.47 6.49
CA ASP A 208 0.15 -0.48 5.65
C ASP A 208 -1.29 -0.87 5.26
N THR A 209 -1.80 -1.99 5.81
CA THR A 209 -3.17 -2.44 5.54
C THR A 209 -4.21 -1.55 6.23
N ASN A 210 -5.31 -1.25 5.49
CA ASN A 210 -6.50 -0.61 6.04
C ASN A 210 -7.51 -1.64 6.57
N PHE A 211 -8.62 -1.16 7.14
CA PHE A 211 -9.65 -2.00 7.74
C PHE A 211 -10.27 -3.01 6.75
N LEU A 212 -10.59 -2.60 5.53
CA LEU A 212 -11.17 -3.50 4.52
C LEU A 212 -10.19 -4.61 4.10
N GLN A 213 -8.91 -4.25 3.93
CA GLN A 213 -7.85 -5.21 3.60
C GLN A 213 -7.62 -6.21 4.73
N TYR A 214 -7.65 -5.75 5.98
CA TYR A 214 -7.61 -6.63 7.15
C TYR A 214 -8.79 -7.64 7.13
N LYS A 215 -10.04 -7.17 6.89
CA LYS A 215 -11.21 -8.04 6.79
C LYS A 215 -11.07 -9.07 5.68
N LEU A 216 -10.64 -8.65 4.47
CA LEU A 216 -10.42 -9.55 3.34
C LEU A 216 -9.43 -10.65 3.69
N VAL A 217 -8.30 -10.30 4.31
CA VAL A 217 -7.29 -11.28 4.74
C VAL A 217 -7.89 -12.27 5.74
N LYS A 218 -8.63 -11.78 6.73
CA LYS A 218 -9.27 -12.62 7.76
C LYS A 218 -10.30 -13.58 7.15
N TYR A 219 -11.13 -13.12 6.24
CA TYR A 219 -12.10 -13.98 5.55
C TYR A 219 -11.44 -15.05 4.71
N LEU A 220 -10.45 -14.67 3.88
CA LEU A 220 -9.83 -15.60 2.95
C LEU A 220 -8.91 -16.62 3.62
N SER A 221 -8.31 -16.30 4.77
CA SER A 221 -7.48 -17.24 5.53
C SER A 221 -8.24 -18.17 6.45
N GLY A 222 -9.53 -17.91 6.72
CA GLY A 222 -10.34 -18.62 7.72
C GLY A 222 -10.63 -20.10 7.43
N GLY A 223 -10.26 -20.61 6.24
CA GLY A 223 -10.43 -22.02 5.92
C GLY A 223 -9.38 -22.95 6.53
N TYR A 224 -8.14 -22.48 6.62
CA TYR A 224 -6.97 -23.28 7.03
C TYR A 224 -6.10 -22.61 8.08
N ASP A 225 -6.34 -21.34 8.42
CA ASP A 225 -5.53 -20.51 9.33
C ASP A 225 -4.03 -20.41 8.94
N ASN A 226 -3.65 -20.79 7.73
CA ASN A 226 -2.28 -20.68 7.21
C ASN A 226 -2.02 -19.28 6.67
N LEU A 227 -2.10 -18.30 7.57
CA LEU A 227 -1.86 -16.88 7.27
C LEU A 227 -0.44 -16.48 7.65
N CYS A 228 0.34 -16.03 6.67
CA CYS A 228 1.65 -15.45 6.90
C CYS A 228 1.63 -13.96 6.57
N VAL A 229 1.85 -13.11 7.56
CA VAL A 229 1.98 -11.66 7.35
C VAL A 229 3.42 -11.22 7.60
N VAL A 230 3.91 -10.34 6.73
CA VAL A 230 5.26 -9.77 6.81
C VAL A 230 5.13 -8.25 6.87
N GLY A 231 5.83 -7.63 7.80
CA GLY A 231 5.76 -6.18 7.91
C GLY A 231 6.80 -5.60 8.86
N ASP A 232 6.84 -4.28 8.86
CA ASP A 232 7.68 -3.46 9.70
C ASP A 232 6.84 -2.33 10.31
N ASP A 233 6.47 -2.48 11.57
CA ASP A 233 5.69 -1.46 12.30
C ASP A 233 6.37 -0.08 12.33
N ASP A 234 7.71 -0.03 12.22
CA ASP A 234 8.47 1.22 12.11
C ASP A 234 8.35 1.90 10.72
N GLN A 235 7.82 1.20 9.71
CA GLN A 235 7.61 1.70 8.35
C GLN A 235 6.15 2.02 8.02
N CYS A 236 5.23 2.05 8.98
CA CYS A 236 3.84 2.45 8.77
C CYS A 236 3.76 3.96 8.48
N ILE A 237 3.86 4.35 7.20
CA ILE A 237 3.85 5.75 6.74
C ILE A 237 2.60 6.12 5.93
N TYR A 238 1.64 5.19 5.77
CA TYR A 238 0.41 5.39 5.01
C TYR A 238 -0.85 5.55 5.87
N GLN A 239 -0.73 5.94 7.14
CA GLN A 239 -1.88 6.19 8.02
C GLN A 239 -2.83 7.25 7.43
N TRP A 240 -2.31 8.24 6.71
CA TRP A 240 -3.11 9.24 6.00
C TRP A 240 -3.90 8.68 4.79
N ARG A 241 -3.63 7.43 4.39
CA ARG A 241 -4.38 6.62 3.41
C ARG A 241 -5.17 5.50 4.08
N GLY A 242 -5.55 5.64 5.33
CA GLY A 242 -6.36 4.66 6.05
C GLY A 242 -5.60 3.45 6.62
N ALA A 243 -4.26 3.38 6.48
CA ALA A 243 -3.50 2.30 7.10
C ALA A 243 -3.65 2.32 8.63
N ASP A 244 -3.90 1.15 9.21
CA ASP A 244 -4.04 0.99 10.65
C ASP A 244 -2.90 0.11 11.21
N ILE A 245 -1.96 0.75 11.88
CA ILE A 245 -0.83 0.06 12.51
C ILE A 245 -1.27 -1.01 13.53
N ARG A 246 -2.49 -0.91 14.07
CA ARG A 246 -3.02 -1.90 15.01
C ARG A 246 -3.12 -3.29 14.37
N ASN A 247 -3.35 -3.38 13.07
CA ASN A 247 -3.42 -4.65 12.35
C ASN A 247 -2.15 -5.51 12.59
N ILE A 248 -0.96 -4.91 12.57
CA ILE A 248 0.28 -5.64 12.83
C ILE A 248 0.62 -5.71 14.33
N LEU A 249 0.30 -4.67 15.11
CA LEU A 249 0.59 -4.65 16.54
C LEU A 249 -0.26 -5.65 17.33
N ASP A 250 -1.54 -5.77 16.97
CA ASP A 250 -2.53 -6.60 17.64
C ASP A 250 -2.69 -8.00 17.01
N PHE A 251 -1.91 -8.30 15.96
CA PHE A 251 -2.01 -9.58 15.24
C PHE A 251 -1.94 -10.81 16.15
N GLU A 252 -1.12 -10.77 17.20
CA GLU A 252 -1.01 -11.86 18.20
C GLU A 252 -2.27 -12.02 19.06
N LYS A 253 -3.11 -10.97 19.15
CA LYS A 253 -4.41 -11.05 19.84
C LYS A 253 -5.46 -11.68 18.94
N ASP A 254 -5.43 -11.34 17.65
CA ASP A 254 -6.38 -11.87 16.64
C ASP A 254 -6.09 -13.33 16.31
N PHE A 255 -4.82 -13.74 16.40
CA PHE A 255 -4.34 -15.09 16.12
C PHE A 255 -3.51 -15.61 17.30
N PRO A 256 -4.16 -16.14 18.37
CA PRO A 256 -3.46 -16.57 19.59
C PRO A 256 -2.43 -17.69 19.40
N SER A 257 -2.58 -18.50 18.34
CA SER A 257 -1.64 -19.59 17.99
C SER A 257 -0.47 -19.10 17.11
N VAL A 258 -0.34 -17.79 16.87
CA VAL A 258 0.66 -17.25 15.95
C VAL A 258 2.09 -17.50 16.41
N LYS A 259 2.93 -17.90 15.46
CA LYS A 259 4.39 -17.85 15.63
C LYS A 259 4.93 -16.51 15.16
N THR A 260 5.64 -15.82 16.04
CA THR A 260 6.30 -14.56 15.69
C THR A 260 7.79 -14.78 15.44
N ILE A 261 8.27 -14.38 14.26
CA ILE A 261 9.69 -14.42 13.89
C ILE A 261 10.18 -13.00 13.63
N ARG A 262 11.36 -12.64 14.19
CA ARG A 262 12.00 -11.34 13.95
C ARG A 262 13.16 -11.47 13.01
N LEU A 263 13.19 -10.65 11.95
CA LEU A 263 14.33 -10.51 11.05
C LEU A 263 15.03 -9.19 11.39
N GLU A 264 16.11 -9.25 12.14
CA GLU A 264 16.84 -8.09 12.69
C GLU A 264 18.18 -7.85 11.99
N GLN A 265 18.72 -8.84 11.29
CA GLN A 265 19.94 -8.67 10.51
C GLN A 265 19.62 -7.87 9.23
N ASN A 266 20.32 -6.77 9.05
CA ASN A 266 20.22 -5.93 7.86
C ASN A 266 21.37 -6.25 6.90
N TYR A 267 21.04 -6.53 5.65
CA TYR A 267 21.97 -6.85 4.57
C TYR A 267 22.20 -5.68 3.61
N ARG A 268 21.49 -4.57 3.79
CA ARG A 268 21.50 -3.42 2.88
C ARG A 268 22.51 -2.37 3.28
N SER A 269 22.48 -1.94 4.54
CA SER A 269 23.12 -0.71 5.03
C SER A 269 24.33 -1.01 5.90
N ASP A 270 25.27 -0.07 5.93
CA ASP A 270 26.43 -0.09 6.81
C ASP A 270 26.08 0.31 8.24
N GLY A 271 26.99 0.09 9.19
CA GLY A 271 26.77 0.24 10.62
C GLY A 271 26.38 1.65 11.04
N ASN A 272 27.02 2.69 10.50
CA ASN A 272 26.70 4.10 10.82
C ASN A 272 25.25 4.47 10.41
N ILE A 273 24.78 3.99 9.25
CA ILE A 273 23.40 4.22 8.80
C ILE A 273 22.40 3.56 9.76
N LEU A 274 22.66 2.31 10.16
CA LEU A 274 21.78 1.59 11.09
C LEU A 274 21.81 2.19 12.50
N SER A 275 22.95 2.67 12.95
CA SER A 275 23.09 3.35 14.25
C SER A 275 22.21 4.59 14.30
N LEU A 276 22.26 5.43 13.25
CA LEU A 276 21.40 6.60 13.13
C LEU A 276 19.92 6.21 13.07
N ALA A 277 19.57 5.25 12.22
CA ALA A 277 18.18 4.77 12.08
C ALA A 277 17.63 4.24 13.42
N ASN A 278 18.39 3.38 14.11
CA ASN A 278 18.03 2.88 15.44
C ASN A 278 17.87 4.00 16.47
N SER A 279 18.67 5.06 16.38
CA SER A 279 18.59 6.20 17.30
C SER A 279 17.33 7.05 17.06
N ILE A 280 16.95 7.27 15.80
CA ILE A 280 15.74 8.00 15.43
C ILE A 280 14.49 7.22 15.84
N ILE A 281 14.45 5.91 15.53
CA ILE A 281 13.25 5.10 15.73
C ILE A 281 12.95 4.83 17.22
N LYS A 282 13.90 4.99 18.12
CA LYS A 282 13.68 4.92 19.58
C LYS A 282 12.64 5.94 20.08
N ASN A 283 12.43 7.02 19.35
CA ASN A 283 11.43 8.04 19.69
C ASN A 283 9.99 7.56 19.46
N ASN A 284 9.78 6.47 18.71
CA ASN A 284 8.46 5.87 18.53
C ASN A 284 8.08 5.07 19.78
N SER A 285 6.99 5.45 20.44
CA SER A 285 6.50 4.78 21.65
C SER A 285 5.65 3.53 21.35
N ARG A 286 4.94 3.52 20.21
CA ARG A 286 4.05 2.45 19.80
C ARG A 286 4.73 1.56 18.76
N ARG A 287 5.53 0.58 19.25
CA ARG A 287 6.24 -0.35 18.37
C ARG A 287 6.52 -1.70 19.05
N LYS A 288 6.65 -2.74 18.25
CA LYS A 288 7.23 -4.03 18.70
C LYS A 288 8.76 -3.89 18.72
N LYS A 289 9.37 -4.09 19.89
CA LYS A 289 10.82 -3.90 20.07
C LYS A 289 11.61 -4.79 19.13
N LYS A 290 12.43 -4.19 18.26
CA LYS A 290 13.44 -4.81 17.43
C LYS A 290 14.65 -3.88 17.29
N LYS A 291 15.84 -4.44 17.06
CA LYS A 291 17.08 -3.69 16.87
C LYS A 291 17.80 -4.22 15.63
N LEU A 292 17.87 -3.40 14.61
CA LEU A 292 18.61 -3.76 13.41
C LEU A 292 20.11 -3.77 13.67
N TRP A 293 20.78 -4.78 13.16
CA TRP A 293 22.23 -4.95 13.19
C TRP A 293 22.75 -5.44 11.83
N THR A 294 24.03 -5.28 11.56
CA THR A 294 24.67 -5.73 10.32
C THR A 294 26.07 -6.28 10.59
N GLU A 295 26.51 -7.19 9.74
CA GLU A 295 27.89 -7.67 9.68
C GLU A 295 28.80 -6.81 8.78
N LYS A 296 28.19 -5.85 8.05
CA LYS A 296 28.96 -4.90 7.25
C LYS A 296 29.78 -3.97 8.15
N SER A 297 30.82 -3.36 7.56
CA SER A 297 31.62 -2.32 8.23
C SER A 297 30.74 -1.14 8.68
N ASP A 298 31.31 -0.26 9.50
CA ASP A 298 30.62 0.97 9.92
C ASP A 298 30.29 1.88 8.72
N GLY A 299 31.09 1.82 7.65
CA GLY A 299 30.94 2.65 6.47
C GLY A 299 31.29 4.11 6.70
N ALA A 300 30.88 4.97 5.77
CA ALA A 300 31.09 6.41 5.88
C ALA A 300 30.28 7.03 7.05
N LYS A 301 30.81 8.10 7.64
CA LYS A 301 30.08 8.86 8.64
C LYS A 301 28.91 9.60 7.99
N ILE A 302 27.81 9.72 8.75
CA ILE A 302 26.65 10.50 8.32
C ILE A 302 27.00 11.98 8.40
N GLU A 303 26.80 12.70 7.31
CA GLU A 303 26.95 14.14 7.25
C GLU A 303 25.61 14.84 7.47
N TYR A 304 25.61 15.90 8.27
CA TYR A 304 24.47 16.78 8.46
C TYR A 304 24.84 18.19 8.03
N LYS A 305 24.05 18.75 7.10
CA LYS A 305 24.23 20.13 6.65
C LYS A 305 22.93 20.91 6.79
N ARG A 306 22.98 22.03 7.52
CA ARG A 306 21.90 23.02 7.57
C ARG A 306 22.17 24.10 6.52
N CYS A 307 21.21 24.32 5.62
CA CYS A 307 21.25 25.38 4.62
C CYS A 307 20.28 26.50 5.02
N GLY A 308 20.52 27.72 4.49
CA GLY A 308 19.69 28.90 4.78
C GLY A 308 18.35 28.87 4.07
N ASP A 309 18.33 28.30 2.86
CA ASP A 309 17.13 28.15 2.01
C ASP A 309 17.27 26.95 1.08
N GLU A 310 16.19 26.65 0.33
CA GLU A 310 16.12 25.55 -0.63
C GLU A 310 17.08 25.69 -1.82
N LYS A 311 17.47 26.91 -2.18
CA LYS A 311 18.41 27.15 -3.28
C LYS A 311 19.84 26.84 -2.88
N LEU A 312 20.21 27.20 -1.64
CA LEU A 312 21.51 26.85 -1.06
C LEU A 312 21.60 25.35 -0.80
N GLU A 313 20.50 24.70 -0.39
CA GLU A 313 20.42 23.24 -0.26
C GLU A 313 20.68 22.56 -1.61
N ALA A 314 19.96 22.96 -2.66
CA ALA A 314 20.15 22.41 -4.00
C ALA A 314 21.55 22.69 -4.57
N TYR A 315 22.14 23.85 -4.25
CA TYR A 315 23.51 24.18 -4.63
C TYR A 315 24.52 23.24 -3.95
N TYR A 316 24.37 23.04 -2.64
CA TYR A 316 25.25 22.16 -1.85
C TYR A 316 25.15 20.70 -2.36
N ILE A 317 23.94 20.18 -2.52
CA ILE A 317 23.70 18.84 -3.03
C ILE A 317 24.30 18.65 -4.45
N GLY A 318 24.11 19.64 -5.35
CA GLY A 318 24.71 19.57 -6.68
C GLY A 318 26.25 19.52 -6.64
N THR A 319 26.87 20.27 -5.72
CA THR A 319 28.33 20.25 -5.54
C THR A 319 28.80 18.90 -4.98
N GLU A 320 28.04 18.30 -4.07
CA GLU A 320 28.36 17.01 -3.51
C GLU A 320 28.20 15.87 -4.54
N ILE A 321 27.20 15.92 -5.40
CA ILE A 321 27.03 14.98 -6.51
C ILE A 321 28.22 15.06 -7.48
N GLU A 322 28.68 16.26 -7.84
CA GLU A 322 29.86 16.45 -8.70
C GLU A 322 31.13 15.92 -8.04
N ARG A 323 31.30 16.07 -6.71
CA ARG A 323 32.40 15.51 -5.95
C ARG A 323 32.38 13.97 -6.00
N LEU A 324 31.24 13.37 -5.67
CA LEU A 324 31.05 11.91 -5.71
C LEU A 324 31.29 11.33 -7.11
N LYS A 325 30.83 12.04 -8.17
CA LYS A 325 31.09 11.63 -9.55
C LYS A 325 32.57 11.62 -9.89
N LYS A 326 33.33 12.61 -9.43
CA LYS A 326 34.81 12.65 -9.60
C LYS A 326 35.51 11.52 -8.84
N GLU A 327 34.94 11.06 -7.72
CA GLU A 327 35.44 9.94 -6.93
C GLU A 327 34.99 8.56 -7.48
N GLY A 328 34.25 8.53 -8.61
CA GLY A 328 33.90 7.31 -9.32
C GLY A 328 32.47 6.79 -9.06
N THR A 329 31.64 7.49 -8.28
CA THR A 329 30.24 7.12 -8.09
C THR A 329 29.43 7.45 -9.33
N ASP A 330 28.62 6.52 -9.82
CA ASP A 330 27.72 6.80 -10.94
C ASP A 330 26.48 7.59 -10.49
N PHE A 331 25.96 8.46 -11.37
CA PHE A 331 24.74 9.23 -11.09
C PHE A 331 23.55 8.34 -10.77
N SER A 332 23.48 7.14 -11.35
CA SER A 332 22.44 6.15 -11.10
C SER A 332 22.46 5.58 -9.67
N ASP A 333 23.57 5.73 -8.96
CA ASP A 333 23.76 5.23 -7.61
C ASP A 333 23.45 6.29 -6.54
N ILE A 334 23.07 7.48 -6.99
CA ILE A 334 22.72 8.62 -6.10
C ILE A 334 21.22 8.82 -6.10
N ALA A 335 20.62 8.90 -4.91
CA ALA A 335 19.21 9.20 -4.73
C ALA A 335 19.02 10.41 -3.79
N ILE A 336 18.08 11.30 -4.14
CA ILE A 336 17.66 12.42 -3.30
C ILE A 336 16.22 12.15 -2.87
N LEU A 337 16.02 12.10 -1.54
CA LEU A 337 14.70 11.87 -0.95
C LEU A 337 14.19 13.17 -0.34
N TYR A 338 12.95 13.53 -0.65
CA TYR A 338 12.29 14.70 -0.09
C TYR A 338 10.85 14.38 0.34
N ARG A 339 10.29 15.21 1.22
CA ARG A 339 8.96 14.94 1.80
C ARG A 339 7.80 15.34 0.89
N LYS A 340 7.95 16.42 0.12
CA LYS A 340 6.91 16.99 -0.75
C LYS A 340 7.42 17.13 -2.17
N ASN A 341 6.59 16.76 -3.17
CA ASN A 341 6.96 16.88 -4.58
C ASN A 341 7.37 18.30 -5.00
N ALA A 342 6.82 19.34 -4.35
CA ALA A 342 7.20 20.72 -4.63
C ALA A 342 8.69 21.02 -4.35
N GLN A 343 9.34 20.25 -3.48
CA GLN A 343 10.76 20.41 -3.16
C GLN A 343 11.68 20.01 -4.33
N SER A 344 11.21 19.18 -5.27
CA SER A 344 12.01 18.78 -6.44
C SER A 344 12.43 19.97 -7.31
N ARG A 345 11.60 21.03 -7.36
CA ARG A 345 11.83 22.19 -8.24
C ARG A 345 13.21 22.81 -8.06
N ALA A 346 13.63 23.10 -6.83
CA ALA A 346 14.93 23.70 -6.57
C ALA A 346 16.09 22.81 -7.03
N PHE A 347 15.97 21.50 -6.89
CA PHE A 347 16.94 20.51 -7.39
C PHE A 347 16.92 20.46 -8.92
N GLU A 348 15.74 20.37 -9.55
CA GLU A 348 15.59 20.31 -11.01
C GLU A 348 16.21 21.53 -11.70
N GLU A 349 15.90 22.76 -11.21
CA GLU A 349 16.48 24.01 -11.72
C GLU A 349 18.02 24.00 -11.60
N LYS A 350 18.55 23.59 -10.44
CA LYS A 350 19.99 23.57 -10.20
C LYS A 350 20.72 22.51 -11.02
N PHE A 351 20.14 21.31 -11.16
CA PHE A 351 20.75 20.20 -11.91
C PHE A 351 20.74 20.46 -13.41
N SER A 352 19.64 21.03 -13.94
CA SER A 352 19.57 21.47 -15.33
C SER A 352 20.64 22.52 -15.64
N PHE A 353 20.84 23.50 -14.77
CA PHE A 353 21.89 24.53 -14.92
C PHE A 353 23.31 23.95 -14.92
N ARG A 354 23.55 22.89 -14.12
CA ARG A 354 24.87 22.24 -13.99
C ARG A 354 25.09 21.08 -14.95
N GLY A 355 24.11 20.73 -15.79
CA GLY A 355 24.18 19.54 -16.66
C GLY A 355 24.23 18.21 -15.92
N ILE A 356 23.72 18.15 -14.67
CA ILE A 356 23.62 16.92 -13.91
C ILE A 356 22.37 16.14 -14.38
N PRO A 357 22.51 14.92 -14.94
CA PRO A 357 21.36 14.14 -15.37
C PRO A 357 20.54 13.66 -14.15
N TYR A 358 19.21 13.77 -14.23
CA TYR A 358 18.32 13.35 -13.15
C TYR A 358 17.02 12.76 -13.68
N ARG A 359 16.33 11.99 -12.82
CA ARG A 359 14.99 11.48 -13.04
C ARG A 359 14.13 11.74 -11.82
N VAL A 360 12.97 12.37 -12.00
CA VAL A 360 11.96 12.50 -10.95
C VAL A 360 11.10 11.25 -10.93
N VAL A 361 10.95 10.62 -9.77
CA VAL A 361 10.14 9.41 -9.58
C VAL A 361 8.85 9.78 -8.85
N GLY A 362 7.70 9.37 -9.40
CA GLY A 362 6.40 9.59 -8.78
C GLY A 362 5.80 10.99 -8.98
N GLY A 363 6.32 11.79 -9.89
CA GLY A 363 5.80 13.11 -10.23
C GLY A 363 6.04 13.49 -11.70
N MET A 364 5.30 14.49 -12.20
CA MET A 364 5.67 15.16 -13.46
C MET A 364 6.90 16.01 -13.21
N ARG A 365 7.84 16.02 -14.16
CA ARG A 365 8.95 16.99 -14.16
C ARG A 365 8.37 18.39 -14.11
N TYR A 366 9.05 19.31 -13.43
CA TYR A 366 8.59 20.70 -13.31
C TYR A 366 8.31 21.32 -14.69
N TYR A 367 9.20 21.12 -15.63
CA TYR A 367 9.07 21.65 -17.01
C TYR A 367 8.09 20.88 -17.92
N ASP A 368 7.56 19.73 -17.49
CA ASP A 368 6.52 18.98 -18.22
C ASP A 368 5.10 19.40 -17.78
N ARG A 369 4.98 20.35 -16.88
CA ARG A 369 3.70 20.87 -16.40
C ARG A 369 3.12 21.87 -17.40
N LYS A 370 1.83 21.77 -17.66
CA LYS A 370 1.12 22.65 -18.62
C LYS A 370 1.15 24.13 -18.24
N GLU A 371 1.45 24.47 -17.00
CA GLU A 371 1.51 25.83 -16.48
C GLU A 371 2.91 26.48 -16.63
N VAL A 372 3.90 25.76 -17.12
CA VAL A 372 5.27 26.19 -17.41
C VAL A 372 5.55 26.07 -18.89
#